data_d2850f7d9c2d67c7d6ec0732e7bb88d6
#
_entry.id   d2850f7d9c2d67c7d6ec0732e7bb88d6
#
_cell.length_a   1.000
_cell.length_b   1.000
_cell.length_c   1.000
_cell.angle_alpha   90.00
_cell.angle_beta   90.00
_cell.angle_gamma   90.00
#
_symmetry.space_group_name_H-M   'P 1'
#
loop_
_entity.id
_entity.type
_entity.pdbx_description
1 polymer ?
#
loop_
_entity_poly.entity_id
_entity_poly.type
_entity_poly.pdbx_seq_one_letter_code
_entity_poly.pdbx_strand_id
1 'polypeptide(L)'
;MKPEQIIAQAWNYKRSGTYGSGRYRKDGSAGMDPVGVSQTVLSEDRRSVFVHLPDTSATMQLEVRHSFKFENGQTSEGATYFTIHQLHKIDLPSAGFTNVDLSKTSVVATHRIEGPASAELGEKLSVAMGCIACHSVDGSREGRTGPTWKGLFGSDRALTDGSIESANEFYLRDSILNPQKKVVKGYEPAMASYKGVLTSEQIESLILDIRALK
;
A
#
# COMPACT_ATOMS: atom_id res chain seq x y z
N MET A 1 -10.33 14.86 -13.20
CA MET A 1 -9.44 14.04 -12.36
C MET A 1 -10.29 13.01 -11.68
N LYS A 2 -9.82 11.77 -11.55
CA LYS A 2 -10.62 10.67 -11.01
C LYS A 2 -10.09 10.24 -9.64
N PRO A 3 -10.97 9.92 -8.66
CA PRO A 3 -10.56 9.50 -7.31
C PRO A 3 -9.63 8.29 -7.30
N GLU A 4 -9.76 7.39 -8.26
CA GLU A 4 -8.92 6.20 -8.39
C GLU A 4 -7.44 6.47 -8.69
N GLN A 5 -7.09 7.72 -9.01
CA GLN A 5 -5.71 8.17 -9.18
C GLN A 5 -5.03 8.56 -7.85
N ILE A 6 -5.78 8.50 -6.76
CA ILE A 6 -5.31 8.78 -5.40
C ILE A 6 -5.48 7.54 -4.54
N ILE A 7 -4.43 7.18 -3.84
CA ILE A 7 -4.45 6.15 -2.80
C ILE A 7 -4.09 6.81 -1.49
N ALA A 8 -4.89 6.58 -0.47
CA ALA A 8 -4.58 7.04 0.87
C ALA A 8 -4.57 5.87 1.86
N GLN A 9 -3.60 5.86 2.75
CA GLN A 9 -3.48 4.87 3.80
C GLN A 9 -2.86 5.47 5.06
N ALA A 10 -3.31 5.01 6.22
CA ALA A 10 -2.91 5.53 7.50
C ALA A 10 -2.33 4.44 8.40
N TRP A 11 -1.40 4.81 9.27
CA TRP A 11 -0.86 3.92 10.29
C TRP A 11 -0.33 4.68 11.49
N ASN A 12 -0.11 3.96 12.56
CA ASN A 12 0.52 4.44 13.76
C ASN A 12 1.84 3.71 14.00
N TYR A 13 2.65 4.25 14.89
CA TYR A 13 3.87 3.65 15.36
C TYR A 13 3.70 3.21 16.83
N LYS A 14 4.40 2.17 17.23
CA LYS A 14 4.52 1.78 18.63
C LYS A 14 5.95 2.07 19.10
N ARG A 15 6.07 2.56 20.34
CA ARG A 15 7.38 2.71 20.95
C ARG A 15 8.01 1.33 21.11
N SER A 16 9.22 1.16 20.57
CA SER A 16 10.01 -0.06 20.65
C SER A 16 11.37 0.23 21.27
N GLY A 17 12.03 -0.78 21.83
CA GLY A 17 13.39 -0.67 22.34
C GLY A 17 14.45 -0.67 21.24
N THR A 18 14.08 -0.96 20.01
CA THR A 18 14.95 -0.98 18.82
C THR A 18 14.71 0.27 17.96
N TYR A 19 15.68 0.59 17.10
CA TYR A 19 15.53 1.66 16.14
C TYR A 19 14.43 1.31 15.12
N GLY A 20 13.46 2.23 14.98
CA GLY A 20 12.33 2.05 14.09
C GLY A 20 11.11 1.38 14.76
N SER A 21 9.98 1.52 14.14
CA SER A 21 8.72 0.89 14.52
C SER A 21 8.07 0.29 13.30
N GLY A 22 7.46 -0.87 13.43
CA GLY A 22 6.51 -1.39 12.44
C GLY A 22 5.33 -0.44 12.26
N ARG A 23 4.58 -0.64 11.19
CA ARG A 23 3.33 0.06 10.93
C ARG A 23 2.18 -0.66 11.62
N TYR A 24 1.32 0.09 12.30
CA TYR A 24 0.20 -0.47 13.05
C TYR A 24 -1.08 0.24 12.67
N ARG A 25 -2.15 -0.52 12.51
CA ARG A 25 -3.50 -0.02 12.28
C ARG A 25 -4.03 0.70 13.53
N LYS A 26 -5.15 1.39 13.36
CA LYS A 26 -5.85 2.08 14.47
C LYS A 26 -6.24 1.12 15.60
N ASP A 27 -6.56 -0.13 15.27
CA ASP A 27 -6.87 -1.18 16.24
C ASP A 27 -5.63 -1.79 16.92
N GLY A 28 -4.43 -1.35 16.55
CA GLY A 28 -3.16 -1.83 17.07
C GLY A 28 -2.62 -3.10 16.43
N SER A 29 -3.31 -3.70 15.46
CA SER A 29 -2.79 -4.79 14.64
C SER A 29 -1.70 -4.31 13.68
N ALA A 30 -0.80 -5.21 13.27
CA ALA A 30 0.22 -4.87 12.27
C ALA A 30 -0.43 -4.56 10.92
N GLY A 31 0.06 -3.52 10.24
CA GLY A 31 -0.44 -3.11 8.93
C GLY A 31 -0.82 -1.63 8.84
N MET A 32 -1.56 -1.30 7.80
CA MET A 32 -2.03 0.05 7.50
C MET A 32 -3.54 0.00 7.27
N ASP A 33 -4.23 1.07 7.66
CA ASP A 33 -5.64 1.26 7.38
C ASP A 33 -5.79 1.95 6.01
N PRO A 34 -6.56 1.39 5.08
CA PRO A 34 -6.92 2.12 3.87
C PRO A 34 -7.82 3.30 4.23
N VAL A 35 -7.57 4.46 3.62
CA VAL A 35 -8.39 5.67 3.80
C VAL A 35 -9.13 5.96 2.49
N GLY A 36 -10.44 5.96 2.56
CA GLY A 36 -11.27 6.13 1.38
C GLY A 36 -11.23 7.56 0.82
N VAL A 37 -11.17 7.65 -0.51
CA VAL A 37 -11.25 8.91 -1.26
C VAL A 37 -12.66 9.05 -1.80
N SER A 38 -13.40 10.10 -1.42
CA SER A 38 -14.77 10.31 -1.93
C SER A 38 -14.79 11.13 -3.21
N GLN A 39 -13.90 12.11 -3.33
CA GLN A 39 -13.75 12.90 -4.54
C GLN A 39 -12.38 13.59 -4.62
N THR A 40 -12.02 13.97 -5.84
CA THR A 40 -10.91 14.85 -6.15
C THR A 40 -11.41 16.02 -6.97
N VAL A 41 -11.05 17.23 -6.61
CA VAL A 41 -11.48 18.46 -7.28
C VAL A 41 -10.26 19.29 -7.61
N LEU A 42 -10.16 19.75 -8.86
CA LEU A 42 -9.13 20.67 -9.29
C LEU A 42 -9.58 22.10 -8.94
N SER A 43 -8.66 22.92 -8.41
CA SER A 43 -8.92 24.33 -8.17
C SER A 43 -9.23 25.09 -9.46
N GLU A 44 -9.89 26.26 -9.35
CA GLU A 44 -10.25 27.10 -10.50
C GLU A 44 -9.02 27.52 -11.32
N ASP A 45 -7.91 27.81 -10.66
CA ASP A 45 -6.63 28.16 -11.29
C ASP A 45 -5.84 26.94 -11.80
N ARG A 46 -6.38 25.71 -11.61
CA ARG A 46 -5.81 24.43 -12.02
C ARG A 46 -4.43 24.09 -11.43
N ARG A 47 -4.05 24.74 -10.32
CA ARG A 47 -2.74 24.55 -9.67
C ARG A 47 -2.80 23.65 -8.44
N SER A 48 -3.99 23.41 -7.90
CA SER A 48 -4.18 22.65 -6.68
C SER A 48 -5.24 21.59 -6.84
N VAL A 49 -5.10 20.49 -6.12
CA VAL A 49 -6.07 19.39 -6.08
C VAL A 49 -6.56 19.23 -4.66
N PHE A 50 -7.86 19.38 -4.48
CA PHE A 50 -8.53 18.99 -3.25
C PHE A 50 -8.84 17.50 -3.29
N VAL A 51 -8.45 16.79 -2.22
CA VAL A 51 -8.72 15.36 -2.04
C VAL A 51 -9.59 15.22 -0.79
N HIS A 52 -10.81 14.76 -0.95
CA HIS A 52 -11.71 14.53 0.19
C HIS A 52 -11.53 13.10 0.74
N LEU A 53 -11.13 13.02 2.00
CA LEU A 53 -10.89 11.79 2.76
C LEU A 53 -11.82 11.79 3.99
N PRO A 54 -13.14 11.48 3.84
CA PRO A 54 -14.15 11.68 4.88
C PRO A 54 -13.89 10.85 6.13
N ASP A 55 -13.25 9.68 6.01
CA ASP A 55 -12.99 8.77 7.14
C ASP A 55 -11.64 9.05 7.84
N THR A 56 -11.00 10.17 7.49
CA THR A 56 -9.73 10.55 8.11
C THR A 56 -9.92 10.87 9.59
N SER A 57 -9.03 10.35 10.41
CA SER A 57 -8.95 10.63 11.85
C SER A 57 -7.52 10.90 12.27
N ALA A 58 -7.31 11.31 13.52
CA ALA A 58 -5.97 11.45 14.07
C ALA A 58 -5.14 10.17 13.83
N THR A 59 -3.96 10.34 13.27
CA THR A 59 -3.03 9.26 12.93
C THR A 59 -1.60 9.76 12.92
N MET A 60 -0.65 8.90 13.30
CA MET A 60 0.75 9.28 13.30
C MET A 60 1.29 9.46 11.89
N GLN A 61 0.75 8.71 10.92
CA GLN A 61 1.13 8.83 9.52
C GLN A 61 -0.08 8.61 8.61
N LEU A 62 -0.30 9.54 7.71
CA LEU A 62 -1.17 9.42 6.55
C LEU A 62 -0.31 9.56 5.30
N GLU A 63 -0.30 8.57 4.45
CA GLU A 63 0.31 8.60 3.13
C GLU A 63 -0.79 8.85 2.09
N VAL A 64 -0.57 9.83 1.22
CA VAL A 64 -1.41 10.08 0.04
C VAL A 64 -0.53 9.94 -1.19
N ARG A 65 -0.75 8.91 -1.96
CA ARG A 65 -0.08 8.66 -3.25
C ARG A 65 -0.96 9.16 -4.38
N HIS A 66 -0.34 9.71 -5.40
CA HIS A 66 -1.02 10.15 -6.60
C HIS A 66 -0.29 9.67 -7.86
N SER A 67 -1.08 9.44 -8.90
CA SER A 67 -0.61 9.22 -10.27
C SER A 67 -1.53 10.02 -11.19
N PHE A 68 -1.04 11.18 -11.64
CA PHE A 68 -1.81 12.09 -12.50
C PHE A 68 -1.27 12.08 -13.92
N LYS A 69 -2.16 11.98 -14.89
CA LYS A 69 -1.84 12.19 -16.30
C LYS A 69 -2.34 13.57 -16.73
N PHE A 70 -1.43 14.39 -17.22
CA PHE A 70 -1.72 15.72 -17.75
C PHE A 70 -2.21 15.65 -19.19
N GLU A 71 -2.86 16.73 -19.67
CA GLU A 71 -3.36 16.83 -21.04
C GLU A 71 -2.22 16.76 -22.09
N ASN A 72 -1.02 17.20 -21.74
CA ASN A 72 0.18 17.11 -22.58
C ASN A 72 0.80 15.69 -22.62
N GLY A 73 0.17 14.70 -21.99
CA GLY A 73 0.60 13.31 -21.93
C GLY A 73 1.66 13.00 -20.87
N GLN A 74 2.19 14.00 -20.16
CA GLN A 74 3.10 13.78 -19.03
C GLN A 74 2.35 13.13 -17.87
N THR A 75 3.07 12.34 -17.07
CA THR A 75 2.59 11.77 -15.80
C THR A 75 3.33 12.39 -14.63
N SER A 76 2.63 12.60 -13.52
CA SER A 76 3.21 12.95 -12.23
C SER A 76 2.81 11.89 -11.22
N GLU A 77 3.79 11.25 -10.62
CA GLU A 77 3.59 10.26 -9.58
C GLU A 77 4.35 10.70 -8.33
N GLY A 78 3.73 10.47 -7.18
CA GLY A 78 4.37 10.83 -5.92
C GLY A 78 3.58 10.39 -4.70
N ALA A 79 4.22 10.55 -3.55
CA ALA A 79 3.60 10.33 -2.25
C ALA A 79 3.87 11.51 -1.34
N THR A 80 2.85 11.93 -0.62
CA THR A 80 2.94 12.96 0.42
C THR A 80 2.55 12.33 1.75
N TYR A 81 3.29 12.68 2.80
CA TYR A 81 3.12 12.13 4.14
C TYR A 81 2.71 13.22 5.11
N PHE A 82 1.72 12.91 5.94
CA PHE A 82 1.16 13.81 6.95
C PHE A 82 1.11 13.12 8.30
N THR A 83 1.30 13.89 9.38
CA THR A 83 0.89 13.52 10.74
C THR A 83 -0.35 14.32 11.07
N ILE A 84 -1.44 13.66 11.45
CA ILE A 84 -2.71 14.30 11.74
C ILE A 84 -2.98 14.20 13.24
N HIS A 85 -2.86 15.33 13.92
CA HIS A 85 -3.22 15.45 15.34
C HIS A 85 -4.68 15.81 15.52
N GLN A 86 -5.18 16.76 14.71
CA GLN A 86 -6.53 17.27 14.78
C GLN A 86 -6.98 17.74 13.40
N LEU A 87 -8.27 17.55 13.11
CA LEU A 87 -8.89 18.07 11.90
C LEU A 87 -9.52 19.42 12.19
N HIS A 88 -9.33 20.38 11.30
CA HIS A 88 -9.92 21.70 11.34
C HIS A 88 -10.83 21.93 10.14
N LYS A 89 -11.84 22.79 10.32
CA LYS A 89 -12.64 23.26 9.18
C LYS A 89 -11.77 24.10 8.27
N ILE A 90 -11.92 23.90 6.96
CA ILE A 90 -11.28 24.69 5.92
C ILE A 90 -12.35 25.50 5.18
N ASP A 91 -12.02 26.74 4.85
CA ASP A 91 -12.82 27.56 3.93
C ASP A 91 -12.44 27.19 2.49
N LEU A 92 -13.21 26.27 1.92
CA LEU A 92 -12.95 25.74 0.58
C LEU A 92 -13.08 26.80 -0.52
N PRO A 93 -14.09 27.70 -0.52
CA PRO A 93 -14.17 28.77 -1.50
C PRO A 93 -12.94 29.67 -1.50
N SER A 94 -12.50 30.13 -0.34
CA SER A 94 -11.28 30.96 -0.22
C SER A 94 -10.01 30.23 -0.67
N ALA A 95 -10.00 28.89 -0.63
CA ALA A 95 -8.92 28.05 -1.14
C ALA A 95 -9.06 27.73 -2.66
N GLY A 96 -10.03 28.31 -3.36
CA GLY A 96 -10.24 28.13 -4.79
C GLY A 96 -11.05 26.88 -5.18
N PHE A 97 -11.83 26.32 -4.24
CA PHE A 97 -12.63 25.12 -4.46
C PHE A 97 -14.11 25.41 -4.21
N THR A 98 -14.85 25.73 -5.28
CA THR A 98 -16.27 26.09 -5.21
C THR A 98 -17.23 24.91 -5.44
N ASN A 99 -16.76 23.84 -6.08
CA ASN A 99 -17.58 22.69 -6.48
C ASN A 99 -17.25 21.42 -5.67
N VAL A 100 -17.15 21.55 -4.35
CA VAL A 100 -16.87 20.43 -3.45
C VAL A 100 -18.14 19.98 -2.74
N ASP A 101 -18.48 18.71 -2.87
CA ASP A 101 -19.58 18.08 -2.16
C ASP A 101 -19.06 17.20 -1.02
N LEU A 102 -19.07 17.75 0.20
CA LEU A 102 -18.59 17.05 1.39
C LEU A 102 -19.55 15.96 1.91
N SER A 103 -20.74 15.82 1.31
CA SER A 103 -21.69 14.76 1.66
C SER A 103 -21.36 13.41 1.01
N LYS A 104 -20.46 13.40 0.03
CA LYS A 104 -20.04 12.18 -0.65
C LYS A 104 -19.35 11.23 0.32
N THR A 105 -19.87 10.01 0.39
CA THR A 105 -19.26 8.91 1.14
C THR A 105 -17.97 8.45 0.44
N SER A 106 -17.03 7.98 1.22
CA SER A 106 -15.78 7.45 0.70
C SER A 106 -16.02 6.16 -0.08
N VAL A 107 -15.34 6.06 -1.20
CA VAL A 107 -15.02 4.78 -1.78
C VAL A 107 -13.59 4.50 -1.34
N VAL A 108 -13.37 3.48 -0.52
CA VAL A 108 -12.01 2.98 -0.32
C VAL A 108 -11.55 2.59 -1.72
N ALA A 109 -10.66 3.40 -2.28
CA ALA A 109 -9.94 2.99 -3.46
C ALA A 109 -8.98 1.86 -3.02
N THR A 110 -9.54 0.70 -2.69
CA THR A 110 -8.82 -0.51 -3.01
C THR A 110 -8.59 -0.35 -4.49
N HIS A 111 -7.35 -0.17 -4.89
CA HIS A 111 -7.01 -0.10 -6.30
C HIS A 111 -7.88 -1.14 -7.02
N ARG A 112 -8.83 -0.66 -7.81
CA ARG A 112 -9.50 -1.49 -8.81
C ARG A 112 -8.51 -1.74 -9.94
N ILE A 113 -7.37 -2.33 -9.57
CA ILE A 113 -6.60 -3.14 -10.46
C ILE A 113 -7.44 -4.42 -10.52
N GLU A 114 -8.56 -4.32 -11.22
CA GLU A 114 -9.50 -5.40 -11.44
C GLU A 114 -9.15 -6.07 -12.77
N GLY A 115 -9.27 -7.36 -12.77
CA GLY A 115 -9.06 -8.20 -13.93
C GLY A 115 -8.96 -9.66 -13.52
N PRO A 116 -9.02 -10.58 -14.47
CA PRO A 116 -8.70 -11.95 -14.16
C PRO A 116 -7.27 -12.05 -13.63
N ALA A 117 -7.03 -12.95 -12.68
CA ALA A 117 -5.71 -13.14 -12.10
C ALA A 117 -4.66 -13.37 -13.19
N SER A 118 -3.59 -12.58 -13.17
CA SER A 118 -2.49 -12.65 -14.13
C SER A 118 -1.19 -12.11 -13.53
N ALA A 119 -0.05 -12.54 -14.07
CA ALA A 119 1.26 -12.03 -13.63
C ALA A 119 1.40 -10.53 -13.91
N GLU A 120 0.89 -10.03 -15.04
CA GLU A 120 0.92 -8.59 -15.37
C GLU A 120 0.12 -7.75 -14.36
N LEU A 121 -1.03 -8.28 -13.90
CA LEU A 121 -1.81 -7.65 -12.84
C LEU A 121 -1.03 -7.69 -11.52
N GLY A 122 -0.33 -8.79 -11.24
CA GLY A 122 0.53 -8.94 -10.06
C GLY A 122 1.68 -7.94 -10.03
N GLU A 123 2.37 -7.73 -11.16
CA GLU A 123 3.41 -6.72 -11.29
C GLU A 123 2.88 -5.31 -10.99
N LYS A 124 1.76 -4.93 -11.58
CA LYS A 124 1.11 -3.63 -11.29
C LYS A 124 0.74 -3.48 -9.81
N LEU A 125 0.20 -4.54 -9.21
CA LEU A 125 -0.13 -4.58 -7.78
C LEU A 125 1.10 -4.46 -6.90
N SER A 126 2.20 -5.14 -7.25
CA SER A 126 3.44 -5.11 -6.46
C SER A 126 4.02 -3.70 -6.33
N VAL A 127 3.92 -2.90 -7.39
CA VAL A 127 4.29 -1.47 -7.42
C VAL A 127 3.29 -0.67 -6.60
N ALA A 128 2.00 -0.79 -6.93
CA ALA A 128 0.94 0.02 -6.35
C ALA A 128 0.79 -0.20 -4.84
N MET A 129 0.94 -1.44 -4.37
CA MET A 129 0.85 -1.80 -2.96
C MET A 129 2.17 -1.65 -2.22
N GLY A 130 3.23 -1.18 -2.88
CA GLY A 130 4.54 -0.91 -2.28
C GLY A 130 5.34 -2.16 -1.93
N CYS A 131 5.00 -3.32 -2.47
CA CYS A 131 5.72 -4.57 -2.19
C CYS A 131 7.21 -4.48 -2.60
N ILE A 132 7.47 -3.91 -3.78
CA ILE A 132 8.83 -3.75 -4.32
C ILE A 132 9.70 -2.73 -3.56
N ALA A 133 9.14 -1.96 -2.64
CA ALA A 133 9.93 -1.11 -1.76
C ALA A 133 10.80 -1.93 -0.79
N CYS A 134 10.31 -3.11 -0.40
CA CYS A 134 10.99 -4.03 0.52
C CYS A 134 11.57 -5.25 -0.21
N HIS A 135 10.88 -5.75 -1.24
CA HIS A 135 11.27 -6.93 -2.00
C HIS A 135 11.92 -6.54 -3.32
N SER A 136 13.00 -7.19 -3.70
CA SER A 136 13.58 -7.03 -5.03
C SER A 136 13.00 -8.08 -6.00
N VAL A 137 13.00 -7.74 -7.28
CA VAL A 137 12.61 -8.63 -8.39
C VAL A 137 13.79 -9.07 -9.24
N ASP A 138 14.95 -8.47 -9.01
CA ASP A 138 16.20 -8.69 -9.76
C ASP A 138 17.20 -9.61 -9.04
N GLY A 139 16.91 -10.02 -7.82
CA GLY A 139 17.80 -10.84 -6.99
C GLY A 139 18.67 -10.03 -6.01
N SER A 140 18.66 -8.71 -6.05
CA SER A 140 19.40 -7.87 -5.12
C SER A 140 18.93 -8.08 -3.68
N ARG A 141 19.87 -8.12 -2.73
CA ARG A 141 19.58 -8.32 -1.30
C ARG A 141 20.05 -7.15 -0.44
N GLU A 142 21.05 -6.42 -0.90
CA GLU A 142 21.63 -5.30 -0.16
C GLU A 142 20.63 -4.16 -0.02
N GLY A 143 20.46 -3.66 1.21
CA GLY A 143 19.53 -2.58 1.53
C GLY A 143 18.05 -2.96 1.47
N ARG A 144 17.69 -4.24 1.30
CA ARG A 144 16.31 -4.71 1.26
C ARG A 144 15.86 -5.25 2.61
N THR A 145 14.67 -4.84 3.03
CA THR A 145 14.07 -5.29 4.31
C THR A 145 13.28 -6.59 4.15
N GLY A 146 13.02 -7.05 2.94
CA GLY A 146 12.37 -8.30 2.61
C GLY A 146 13.18 -9.16 1.63
N PRO A 147 12.94 -10.49 1.60
CA PRO A 147 13.62 -11.39 0.67
C PRO A 147 13.31 -11.06 -0.78
N THR A 148 14.27 -11.33 -1.68
CA THR A 148 14.03 -11.20 -3.12
C THR A 148 12.95 -12.16 -3.61
N TRP A 149 12.16 -11.72 -4.60
CA TRP A 149 11.18 -12.55 -5.27
C TRP A 149 11.77 -13.37 -6.41
N LYS A 150 12.94 -12.94 -6.94
CA LYS A 150 13.63 -13.70 -7.99
C LYS A 150 14.00 -15.09 -7.49
N GLY A 151 13.52 -16.12 -8.20
CA GLY A 151 13.73 -17.53 -7.85
C GLY A 151 13.06 -17.96 -6.54
N LEU A 152 12.11 -17.17 -6.01
CA LEU A 152 11.45 -17.46 -4.74
C LEU A 152 10.50 -18.66 -4.86
N PHE A 153 9.64 -18.69 -5.89
CA PHE A 153 8.65 -19.76 -6.04
C PHE A 153 9.31 -21.13 -6.17
N GLY A 154 8.90 -22.06 -5.31
CA GLY A 154 9.44 -23.41 -5.24
C GLY A 154 10.77 -23.57 -4.50
N SER A 155 11.39 -22.47 -4.02
CA SER A 155 12.61 -22.55 -3.21
C SER A 155 12.31 -22.91 -1.76
N ASP A 156 13.29 -23.51 -1.08
CA ASP A 156 13.21 -23.77 0.36
C ASP A 156 13.53 -22.51 1.16
N ARG A 157 12.72 -22.23 2.18
CA ARG A 157 12.83 -21.08 3.07
C ARG A 157 13.13 -21.53 4.49
N ALA A 158 14.32 -21.23 4.98
CA ALA A 158 14.65 -21.42 6.40
C ALA A 158 13.96 -20.31 7.20
N LEU A 159 13.18 -20.67 8.22
CA LEU A 159 12.44 -19.75 9.07
C LEU A 159 13.18 -19.50 10.39
N THR A 160 12.77 -18.46 11.10
CA THR A 160 13.37 -18.07 12.38
C THR A 160 13.11 -19.07 13.49
N ASP A 161 12.06 -19.89 13.39
CA ASP A 161 11.75 -20.99 14.30
C ASP A 161 12.58 -22.27 14.05
N GLY A 162 13.45 -22.24 13.02
CA GLY A 162 14.31 -23.37 12.64
C GLY A 162 13.66 -24.31 11.62
N SER A 163 12.40 -24.15 11.26
CA SER A 163 11.73 -24.95 10.24
C SER A 163 12.18 -24.56 8.82
N ILE A 164 11.97 -25.46 7.87
CA ILE A 164 12.16 -25.21 6.44
C ILE A 164 10.84 -25.45 5.74
N GLU A 165 10.38 -24.48 4.95
CA GLU A 165 9.17 -24.59 4.15
C GLU A 165 9.45 -24.28 2.68
N SER A 166 8.78 -24.99 1.80
CA SER A 166 8.81 -24.67 0.37
C SER A 166 7.95 -23.46 0.07
N ALA A 167 8.48 -22.48 -0.68
CA ALA A 167 7.78 -21.29 -1.09
C ALA A 167 6.77 -21.58 -2.20
N ASN A 168 5.81 -22.43 -1.92
CA ASN A 168 4.69 -22.74 -2.80
C ASN A 168 3.57 -21.68 -2.70
N GLU A 169 2.49 -21.86 -3.42
CA GLU A 169 1.35 -20.94 -3.45
C GLU A 169 0.75 -20.70 -2.05
N PHE A 170 0.58 -21.77 -1.25
CA PHE A 170 0.05 -21.66 0.11
C PHE A 170 0.95 -20.84 1.03
N TYR A 171 2.27 -21.07 0.93
CA TYR A 171 3.26 -20.30 1.66
C TYR A 171 3.21 -18.83 1.29
N LEU A 172 3.18 -18.49 0.00
CA LEU A 172 3.13 -17.10 -0.47
C LEU A 172 1.83 -16.40 -0.04
N ARG A 173 0.70 -17.08 -0.16
CA ARG A 173 -0.61 -16.57 0.29
C ARG A 173 -0.61 -16.30 1.80
N ASP A 174 -0.09 -17.25 2.61
CA ASP A 174 0.00 -17.08 4.06
C ASP A 174 0.97 -15.95 4.43
N SER A 175 2.09 -15.82 3.72
CA SER A 175 3.05 -14.72 3.91
C SER A 175 2.47 -13.34 3.60
N ILE A 176 1.59 -13.21 2.60
CA ILE A 176 0.90 -11.96 2.28
C ILE A 176 -0.16 -11.63 3.34
N LEU A 177 -0.91 -12.63 3.79
CA LEU A 177 -2.03 -12.43 4.71
C LEU A 177 -1.61 -12.39 6.17
N ASN A 178 -0.63 -13.21 6.56
CA ASN A 178 -0.18 -13.41 7.94
C ASN A 178 1.35 -13.38 8.05
N PRO A 179 2.03 -12.29 7.63
CA PRO A 179 3.49 -12.27 7.43
C PRO A 179 4.30 -12.48 8.72
N GLN A 180 3.69 -12.22 9.87
CA GLN A 180 4.35 -12.42 11.18
C GLN A 180 4.39 -13.89 11.62
N LYS A 181 3.62 -14.77 10.94
CA LYS A 181 3.52 -16.19 11.31
C LYS A 181 4.76 -16.97 10.91
N LYS A 182 5.37 -16.59 9.77
CA LYS A 182 6.50 -17.29 9.16
C LYS A 182 7.56 -16.29 8.73
N VAL A 183 8.49 -15.99 9.61
CA VAL A 183 9.56 -15.03 9.33
C VAL A 183 10.77 -15.74 8.79
N VAL A 184 11.26 -15.33 7.63
CA VAL A 184 12.45 -15.91 6.99
C VAL A 184 13.68 -15.55 7.79
N LYS A 185 14.56 -16.54 8.04
CA LYS A 185 15.81 -16.34 8.77
C LYS A 185 16.68 -15.27 8.11
N GLY A 186 17.15 -14.32 8.92
CA GLY A 186 17.94 -13.18 8.46
C GLY A 186 17.12 -11.94 8.06
N TYR A 187 15.81 -11.97 8.27
CA TYR A 187 14.93 -10.82 8.08
C TYR A 187 14.14 -10.51 9.35
N GLU A 188 13.82 -9.24 9.54
CA GLU A 188 12.96 -8.79 10.64
C GLU A 188 11.47 -8.97 10.29
N PRO A 189 10.59 -9.14 11.27
CA PRO A 189 9.15 -9.26 11.06
C PRO A 189 8.48 -7.91 10.71
N ALA A 190 8.96 -7.25 9.65
CA ALA A 190 8.56 -5.90 9.28
C ALA A 190 7.46 -5.83 8.21
N MET A 191 7.14 -6.97 7.57
CA MET A 191 6.12 -7.00 6.52
C MET A 191 4.73 -6.73 7.09
N ALA A 192 3.98 -5.82 6.45
CA ALA A 192 2.59 -5.53 6.80
C ALA A 192 1.66 -6.64 6.30
N SER A 193 0.56 -6.90 7.03
CA SER A 193 -0.49 -7.80 6.58
C SER A 193 -1.40 -7.13 5.56
N TYR A 194 -1.71 -7.82 4.48
CA TYR A 194 -2.67 -7.38 3.46
C TYR A 194 -4.06 -8.04 3.60
N LYS A 195 -4.30 -8.68 4.76
CA LYS A 195 -5.62 -9.26 5.07
C LYS A 195 -6.71 -8.18 5.09
N GLY A 196 -7.75 -8.38 4.28
CA GLY A 196 -8.83 -7.40 4.13
C GLY A 196 -8.48 -6.17 3.27
N VAL A 197 -7.25 -6.14 2.71
CA VAL A 197 -6.79 -5.09 1.79
C VAL A 197 -6.80 -5.58 0.35
N LEU A 198 -6.30 -6.79 0.11
CA LEU A 198 -6.28 -7.42 -1.21
C LEU A 198 -7.41 -8.45 -1.35
N THR A 199 -8.01 -8.52 -2.53
CA THR A 199 -8.95 -9.58 -2.89
C THR A 199 -8.20 -10.90 -3.16
N SER A 200 -8.95 -12.01 -3.23
CA SER A 200 -8.35 -13.32 -3.56
C SER A 200 -7.69 -13.31 -4.94
N GLU A 201 -8.32 -12.65 -5.93
CA GLU A 201 -7.81 -12.51 -7.29
C GLU A 201 -6.54 -11.67 -7.35
N GLN A 202 -6.46 -10.61 -6.54
CA GLN A 202 -5.27 -9.77 -6.44
C GLN A 202 -4.10 -10.51 -5.79
N ILE A 203 -4.36 -11.30 -4.75
CA ILE A 203 -3.34 -12.16 -4.13
C ILE A 203 -2.86 -13.22 -5.11
N GLU A 204 -3.78 -13.84 -5.85
CA GLU A 204 -3.44 -14.80 -6.90
C GLU A 204 -2.54 -14.16 -7.97
N SER A 205 -2.86 -12.95 -8.39
CA SER A 205 -2.04 -12.20 -9.36
C SER A 205 -0.62 -11.95 -8.86
N LEU A 206 -0.46 -11.55 -7.60
CA LEU A 206 0.87 -11.39 -6.98
C LEU A 206 1.64 -12.71 -6.95
N ILE A 207 0.96 -13.83 -6.68
CA ILE A 207 1.59 -15.16 -6.67
C ILE A 207 2.03 -15.55 -8.08
N LEU A 208 1.22 -15.26 -9.10
CA LEU A 208 1.57 -15.49 -10.51
C LEU A 208 2.76 -14.65 -10.95
N ASP A 209 2.84 -13.39 -10.53
CA ASP A 209 4.00 -12.53 -10.78
C ASP A 209 5.26 -13.09 -10.13
N ILE A 210 5.23 -13.38 -8.82
CA ILE A 210 6.35 -14.02 -8.11
C ILE A 210 6.80 -15.32 -8.77
N ARG A 211 5.86 -16.14 -9.25
CA ARG A 211 6.15 -17.38 -9.96
C ARG A 211 6.83 -17.18 -11.30
N ALA A 212 6.59 -16.05 -11.96
CA ALA A 212 7.21 -15.69 -13.24
C ALA A 212 8.66 -15.20 -13.08
N LEU A 213 9.05 -14.72 -11.90
CA LEU A 213 10.40 -14.22 -11.59
C LEU A 213 11.38 -15.38 -11.32
N LYS A 214 12.03 -15.87 -12.35
CA LYS A 214 13.02 -16.99 -12.31
C LYS A 214 14.43 -16.48 -12.04
#